data_f1aaf8a9210129a83f758a50031988a2
#
_entry.id   f1aaf8a9210129a83f758a50031988a2
#
_cell.length_a   1.000
_cell.length_b   1.000
_cell.length_c   1.000
_cell.angle_alpha   90.00
_cell.angle_beta   90.00
_cell.angle_gamma   90.00
#
_symmetry.space_group_name_H-M   'P 1'
#
loop_
_entity.id
_entity.type
_entity.pdbx_description
1 polymer ?
#
loop_
_entity_poly.entity_id
_entity_poly.type
_entity_poly.pdbx_seq_one_letter_code
_entity_poly.pdbx_strand_id
1 'polypeptide(L)'
;MANKLNGLAHTKWLCKYHIVFIPKYRRKIIYNQYRKDLRDYIKLLCQYKGVRIIEGHLMPDHVHLLVSIPSKLSVSQFMGYLKGKSALMMFDHHANLKYKFGNRHFWAEGYYVSTVGLNESTIKKYIRDQEKHDMVVDKLTTVEYSDPFKGKVK
;
A
#
# COMPACT_ATOMS: atom_id res chain seq x y z
N MET A 1 -13.90 18.35 2.64
CA MET A 1 -14.88 17.38 3.10
C MET A 1 -14.54 16.92 4.52
N ALA A 2 -15.51 16.96 5.39
CA ALA A 2 -15.27 16.54 6.76
C ALA A 2 -14.96 15.05 6.82
N ASN A 3 -14.10 14.66 7.76
CA ASN A 3 -13.84 13.25 8.03
C ASN A 3 -15.10 12.58 8.57
N LYS A 4 -15.40 11.42 8.02
CA LYS A 4 -16.49 10.61 8.54
C LYS A 4 -15.98 9.74 9.67
N LEU A 5 -16.69 9.73 10.76
CA LEU A 5 -16.46 8.76 11.81
C LEU A 5 -17.09 7.43 11.39
N ASN A 6 -16.35 6.37 11.56
CA ASN A 6 -16.88 5.02 11.38
C ASN A 6 -17.55 4.57 12.65
N GLY A 7 -18.47 3.63 12.55
CA GLY A 7 -19.18 3.19 13.73
C GLY A 7 -19.66 1.76 13.63
N LEU A 8 -19.64 1.06 14.75
CA LEU A 8 -20.29 -0.21 14.98
C LEU A 8 -21.14 -0.04 16.23
N ALA A 9 -22.47 -0.16 16.10
CA ALA A 9 -23.39 -0.05 17.24
C ALA A 9 -23.07 1.19 18.08
N HIS A 10 -22.32 1.01 19.18
CA HIS A 10 -22.00 2.08 20.13
C HIS A 10 -20.55 2.56 20.04
N THR A 11 -19.76 2.01 19.13
CA THR A 11 -18.35 2.37 18.97
C THR A 11 -18.15 3.25 17.75
N LYS A 12 -17.49 4.37 17.94
CA LYS A 12 -17.07 5.25 16.86
C LYS A 12 -15.55 5.21 16.75
N TRP A 13 -15.04 5.30 15.52
CA TRP A 13 -13.58 5.34 15.32
C TRP A 13 -13.20 6.19 14.12
N LEU A 14 -11.96 6.67 14.17
CA LEU A 14 -11.35 7.42 13.08
C LEU A 14 -9.90 6.94 12.98
N CYS A 15 -9.71 5.77 12.40
CA CYS A 15 -8.42 5.11 12.32
C CYS A 15 -7.96 5.09 10.86
N LYS A 16 -7.28 6.15 10.46
CA LYS A 16 -6.78 6.31 9.09
C LYS A 16 -5.27 6.30 9.08
N TYR A 17 -4.72 5.60 8.10
CA TYR A 17 -3.28 5.39 8.01
C TYR A 17 -2.81 5.56 6.59
N HIS A 18 -1.65 6.18 6.44
CA HIS A 18 -0.88 6.17 5.22
C HIS A 18 0.13 5.03 5.33
N ILE A 19 0.08 4.08 4.42
CA ILE A 19 0.90 2.87 4.47
C ILE A 19 1.66 2.74 3.17
N VAL A 20 2.95 2.41 3.27
CA VAL A 20 3.79 2.14 2.10
C VAL A 20 4.49 0.82 2.29
N PHE A 21 4.47 -0.03 1.27
CA PHE A 21 5.21 -1.29 1.29
C PHE A 21 5.77 -1.57 -0.10
N ILE A 22 6.82 -2.38 -0.15
CA ILE A 22 7.61 -2.56 -1.36
C ILE A 22 7.82 -4.05 -1.67
N PRO A 23 7.98 -4.39 -2.96
CA PRO A 23 8.43 -5.73 -3.34
C PRO A 23 9.81 -6.04 -2.76
N LYS A 24 10.09 -7.32 -2.55
CA LYS A 24 11.38 -7.76 -2.04
C LYS A 24 12.49 -7.31 -2.98
N TYR A 25 13.58 -6.82 -2.40
CA TYR A 25 14.70 -6.21 -3.11
C TYR A 25 14.31 -4.94 -3.87
N ARG A 26 13.15 -4.39 -3.56
CA ARG A 26 12.60 -3.19 -4.20
C ARG A 26 12.58 -3.34 -5.73
N ARG A 27 12.26 -4.52 -6.21
CA ARG A 27 12.19 -4.78 -7.65
C ARG A 27 11.08 -4.00 -8.30
N LYS A 28 11.36 -3.44 -9.48
CA LYS A 28 10.35 -2.76 -10.28
C LYS A 28 9.57 -3.80 -11.06
N ILE A 29 8.54 -4.35 -10.44
CA ILE A 29 7.77 -5.45 -11.01
C ILE A 29 6.28 -5.15 -11.12
N ILE A 30 5.81 -4.09 -10.52
CA ILE A 30 4.39 -3.76 -10.50
C ILE A 30 4.05 -2.98 -11.77
N TYR A 31 3.86 -3.72 -12.87
CA TYR A 31 3.55 -3.17 -14.19
C TYR A 31 2.40 -3.93 -14.83
N ASN A 32 1.74 -3.29 -15.76
CA ASN A 32 0.80 -3.91 -16.70
C ASN A 32 -0.15 -4.88 -16.01
N GLN A 33 -0.14 -6.15 -16.39
CA GLN A 33 -1.05 -7.14 -15.84
C GLN A 33 -0.78 -7.41 -14.36
N TYR A 34 0.48 -7.42 -13.93
CA TYR A 34 0.82 -7.57 -12.51
C TYR A 34 0.22 -6.44 -11.67
N ARG A 35 0.32 -5.22 -12.16
CA ARG A 35 -0.24 -4.05 -11.47
C ARG A 35 -1.75 -4.17 -11.36
N LYS A 36 -2.41 -4.53 -12.44
CA LYS A 36 -3.85 -4.68 -12.49
C LYS A 36 -4.34 -5.75 -11.53
N ASP A 37 -3.73 -6.91 -11.56
CA ASP A 37 -4.11 -8.04 -10.71
C ASP A 37 -3.85 -7.71 -9.24
N LEU A 38 -2.70 -7.14 -8.94
CA LEU A 38 -2.36 -6.74 -7.57
C LEU A 38 -3.35 -5.72 -7.03
N ARG A 39 -3.75 -4.76 -7.83
CA ARG A 39 -4.76 -3.78 -7.44
C ARG A 39 -6.07 -4.47 -7.10
N ASP A 40 -6.50 -5.40 -7.92
CA ASP A 40 -7.74 -6.12 -7.70
C ASP A 40 -7.66 -6.97 -6.43
N TYR A 41 -6.54 -7.63 -6.18
CA TYR A 41 -6.33 -8.42 -4.97
C TYR A 41 -6.35 -7.54 -3.71
N ILE A 42 -5.68 -6.41 -3.76
CA ILE A 42 -5.65 -5.47 -2.62
C ILE A 42 -7.07 -5.00 -2.30
N LYS A 43 -7.85 -4.64 -3.32
CA LYS A 43 -9.23 -4.21 -3.12
C LYS A 43 -10.07 -5.31 -2.48
N LEU A 44 -9.94 -6.53 -2.98
CA LEU A 44 -10.71 -7.67 -2.47
C LEU A 44 -10.33 -7.98 -1.03
N LEU A 45 -9.04 -8.00 -0.73
CA LEU A 45 -8.55 -8.34 0.60
C LEU A 45 -8.93 -7.27 1.63
N CYS A 46 -8.88 -6.00 1.24
CA CYS A 46 -9.36 -4.91 2.10
C CYS A 46 -10.85 -5.06 2.38
N GLN A 47 -11.62 -5.39 1.36
CA GLN A 47 -13.07 -5.59 1.51
C GLN A 47 -13.37 -6.69 2.52
N TYR A 48 -12.65 -7.81 2.48
CA TYR A 48 -12.87 -8.92 3.40
C TYR A 48 -12.61 -8.54 4.86
N LYS A 49 -11.74 -7.58 5.09
CA LYS A 49 -11.40 -7.13 6.44
C LYS A 49 -12.15 -5.87 6.88
N GLY A 50 -13.04 -5.38 6.04
CA GLY A 50 -13.77 -4.16 6.35
C GLY A 50 -12.88 -2.91 6.32
N VAL A 51 -11.76 -2.98 5.63
CA VAL A 51 -10.84 -1.86 5.47
C VAL A 51 -11.25 -1.06 4.24
N ARG A 52 -11.47 0.23 4.42
CA ARG A 52 -11.85 1.11 3.32
C ARG A 52 -10.61 1.76 2.73
N ILE A 53 -10.44 1.63 1.43
CA ILE A 53 -9.36 2.31 0.72
C ILE A 53 -9.86 3.70 0.34
N ILE A 54 -9.23 4.71 0.91
CA ILE A 54 -9.57 6.11 0.63
C ILE A 54 -8.87 6.56 -0.63
N GLU A 55 -7.59 6.19 -0.75
CA GLU A 55 -6.78 6.49 -1.91
C GLU A 55 -5.66 5.46 -1.97
N GLY A 56 -5.20 5.14 -3.18
CA GLY A 56 -4.09 4.21 -3.32
C GLY A 56 -3.47 4.28 -4.71
N HIS A 57 -2.18 4.05 -4.76
CA HIS A 57 -1.44 4.01 -6.02
C HIS A 57 -0.40 2.90 -5.98
N LEU A 58 -0.31 2.18 -7.08
CA LEU A 58 0.66 1.12 -7.26
C LEU A 58 1.73 1.62 -8.23
N MET A 59 2.90 1.89 -7.70
CA MET A 59 4.07 2.28 -8.48
C MET A 59 4.90 1.03 -8.79
N PRO A 60 5.81 1.10 -9.76
CA PRO A 60 6.58 -0.09 -10.14
C PRO A 60 7.29 -0.79 -9.00
N ASP A 61 7.79 -0.05 -8.01
CA ASP A 61 8.58 -0.60 -6.91
C ASP A 61 7.98 -0.34 -5.53
N HIS A 62 6.75 0.14 -5.46
CA HIS A 62 6.11 0.37 -4.16
C HIS A 62 4.61 0.56 -4.29
N VAL A 63 3.93 0.40 -3.17
CA VAL A 63 2.49 0.62 -3.05
C VAL A 63 2.25 1.67 -1.97
N HIS A 64 1.46 2.69 -2.30
CA HIS A 64 0.95 3.68 -1.35
C HIS A 64 -0.52 3.42 -1.11
N LEU A 65 -0.91 3.34 0.14
CA LEU A 65 -2.33 3.22 0.52
C LEU A 65 -2.68 4.23 1.59
N LEU A 66 -3.82 4.86 1.42
CA LEU A 66 -4.48 5.61 2.49
C LEU A 66 -5.75 4.83 2.82
N VAL A 67 -5.82 4.28 4.02
CA VAL A 67 -6.88 3.36 4.42
C VAL A 67 -7.51 3.76 5.73
N SER A 68 -8.78 3.38 5.88
CA SER A 68 -9.49 3.44 7.15
C SER A 68 -9.65 2.02 7.65
N ILE A 69 -9.08 1.73 8.82
CA ILE A 69 -9.05 0.38 9.40
C ILE A 69 -10.03 0.33 10.57
N PRO A 70 -10.90 -0.71 10.65
CA PRO A 70 -11.78 -0.87 11.82
C PRO A 70 -10.99 -0.92 13.12
N SER A 71 -11.54 -0.36 14.18
CA SER A 71 -10.86 -0.27 15.47
C SER A 71 -10.50 -1.63 16.07
N LYS A 72 -11.22 -2.67 15.69
CA LYS A 72 -10.97 -4.04 16.16
C LYS A 72 -9.79 -4.72 15.49
N LEU A 73 -9.24 -4.13 14.43
CA LEU A 73 -8.16 -4.72 13.64
C LEU A 73 -6.90 -3.87 13.81
N SER A 74 -5.81 -4.48 14.23
CA SER A 74 -4.54 -3.76 14.31
C SER A 74 -3.92 -3.59 12.92
N VAL A 75 -3.08 -2.56 12.77
CA VAL A 75 -2.34 -2.35 11.54
C VAL A 75 -1.47 -3.56 11.21
N SER A 76 -0.79 -4.12 12.22
CA SER A 76 0.10 -5.27 11.99
C SER A 76 -0.66 -6.51 11.56
N GLN A 77 -1.83 -6.77 12.13
CA GLN A 77 -2.67 -7.89 11.69
C GLN A 77 -3.15 -7.68 10.26
N PHE A 78 -3.61 -6.47 9.95
CA PHE A 78 -4.05 -6.16 8.61
C PHE A 78 -2.92 -6.31 7.60
N MET A 79 -1.74 -5.76 7.89
CA MET A 79 -0.61 -5.81 6.96
C MET A 79 -0.06 -7.23 6.79
N GLY A 80 -0.04 -8.01 7.85
CA GLY A 80 0.33 -9.43 7.75
C GLY A 80 -0.62 -10.18 6.82
N TYR A 81 -1.91 -9.95 6.98
CA TYR A 81 -2.93 -10.55 6.12
C TYR A 81 -2.79 -10.06 4.67
N LEU A 82 -2.73 -8.74 4.48
CA LEU A 82 -2.68 -8.14 3.14
C LEU A 82 -1.44 -8.61 2.36
N LYS A 83 -0.27 -8.52 2.97
CA LYS A 83 0.98 -8.91 2.33
C LYS A 83 1.03 -10.41 2.07
N GLY A 84 0.65 -11.20 3.05
CA GLY A 84 0.66 -12.66 2.91
C GLY A 84 -0.28 -13.16 1.83
N LYS A 85 -1.53 -12.73 1.87
CA LYS A 85 -2.52 -13.19 0.89
C LYS A 85 -2.26 -12.66 -0.51
N SER A 86 -1.88 -11.39 -0.64
CA SER A 86 -1.58 -10.83 -1.96
C SER A 86 -0.37 -11.52 -2.60
N ALA A 87 0.64 -11.85 -1.80
CA ALA A 87 1.79 -12.61 -2.30
C ALA A 87 1.39 -13.98 -2.84
N LEU A 88 0.57 -14.71 -2.09
CA LEU A 88 0.06 -16.01 -2.53
C LEU A 88 -0.74 -15.88 -3.82
N MET A 89 -1.61 -14.93 -3.90
CA MET A 89 -2.45 -14.73 -5.09
C MET A 89 -1.59 -14.36 -6.31
N MET A 90 -0.59 -13.51 -6.13
CA MET A 90 0.33 -13.17 -7.22
C MET A 90 1.12 -14.38 -7.69
N PHE A 91 1.65 -15.18 -6.78
CA PHE A 91 2.40 -16.38 -7.15
C PHE A 91 1.52 -17.45 -7.79
N ASP A 92 0.27 -17.57 -7.35
CA ASP A 92 -0.66 -18.55 -7.94
C ASP A 92 -1.04 -18.19 -9.38
N HIS A 93 -1.24 -16.91 -9.64
CA HIS A 93 -1.67 -16.46 -10.98
C HIS A 93 -0.51 -16.14 -11.90
N HIS A 94 0.68 -15.96 -11.37
CA HIS A 94 1.86 -15.57 -12.13
C HIS A 94 3.05 -16.43 -11.71
N ALA A 95 3.06 -17.67 -12.17
CA ALA A 95 4.05 -18.67 -11.77
C ALA A 95 5.51 -18.20 -12.00
N ASN A 96 5.74 -17.38 -13.01
CA ASN A 96 7.08 -16.86 -13.30
C ASN A 96 7.65 -16.04 -12.14
N LEU A 97 6.81 -15.41 -11.35
CA LEU A 97 7.25 -14.60 -10.22
C LEU A 97 7.91 -15.44 -9.14
N LYS A 98 7.48 -16.69 -8.97
CA LYS A 98 8.07 -17.58 -7.96
C LYS A 98 9.57 -17.73 -8.17
N TYR A 99 9.99 -17.87 -9.42
CA TYR A 99 11.41 -18.03 -9.73
C TYR A 99 12.19 -16.77 -9.43
N LYS A 100 11.61 -15.60 -9.73
CA LYS A 100 12.29 -14.32 -9.46
C LYS A 100 12.48 -14.06 -7.98
N PHE A 101 11.57 -14.55 -7.13
CA PHE A 101 11.58 -14.30 -5.69
C PHE A 101 11.96 -15.53 -4.89
N GLY A 102 12.48 -16.55 -5.53
CA GLY A 102 12.94 -17.78 -4.86
C GLY A 102 11.82 -18.55 -4.17
N ASN A 103 10.60 -18.50 -4.71
CA ASN A 103 9.42 -19.19 -4.19
C ASN A 103 8.98 -18.74 -2.80
N ARG A 104 9.44 -17.60 -2.29
CA ARG A 104 9.22 -17.32 -0.88
C ARG A 104 8.47 -16.05 -0.60
N HIS A 105 9.04 -14.92 -0.93
CA HIS A 105 8.51 -13.65 -0.48
C HIS A 105 8.39 -12.68 -1.65
N PHE A 106 7.18 -12.29 -1.91
CA PHE A 106 6.93 -11.23 -2.89
C PHE A 106 7.29 -9.87 -2.31
N TRP A 107 6.94 -9.63 -1.04
CA TRP A 107 7.14 -8.35 -0.37
C TRP A 107 8.38 -8.33 0.49
N ALA A 108 9.02 -7.18 0.58
CA ALA A 108 10.07 -6.95 1.58
C ALA A 108 9.45 -6.99 2.97
N GLU A 109 10.26 -7.30 3.98
CA GLU A 109 9.81 -7.27 5.35
C GLU A 109 9.43 -5.86 5.77
N GLY A 110 8.42 -5.75 6.61
CA GLY A 110 8.02 -4.48 7.16
C GLY A 110 7.19 -3.64 6.21
N TYR A 111 6.91 -2.45 6.66
CA TYR A 111 6.15 -1.45 5.93
C TYR A 111 6.31 -0.11 6.66
N TYR A 112 6.06 0.97 5.96
CA TYR A 112 5.96 2.28 6.57
C TYR A 112 4.50 2.55 6.91
N VAL A 113 4.24 3.12 8.08
CA VAL A 113 2.89 3.53 8.46
C VAL A 113 2.95 4.85 9.22
N SER A 114 2.02 5.74 8.89
CA SER A 114 1.77 6.94 9.69
C SER A 114 0.28 7.12 9.88
N THR A 115 -0.09 7.69 11.02
CA THR A 115 -1.48 8.03 11.28
C THR A 115 -1.87 9.26 10.46
N VAL A 116 -3.13 9.31 10.07
CA VAL A 116 -3.70 10.44 9.34
C VAL A 116 -4.88 10.94 10.15
N GLY A 117 -4.80 12.19 10.58
CA GLY A 117 -5.86 12.82 11.35
C GLY A 117 -6.84 13.55 10.44
N LEU A 118 -6.89 14.86 10.60
CA LEU A 118 -7.87 15.70 9.89
C LEU A 118 -7.49 16.05 8.47
N ASN A 119 -6.28 15.78 8.04
CA ASN A 119 -5.76 16.21 6.73
C ASN A 119 -5.84 15.14 5.67
N GLU A 120 -6.94 14.39 5.62
CA GLU A 120 -7.13 13.33 4.64
C GLU A 120 -6.94 13.82 3.20
N SER A 121 -7.54 14.96 2.85
CA SER A 121 -7.44 15.49 1.50
C SER A 121 -6.01 15.88 1.13
N THR A 122 -5.26 16.40 2.08
CA THR A 122 -3.85 16.73 1.88
C THR A 122 -3.02 15.48 1.61
N ILE A 123 -3.25 14.42 2.36
CA ILE A 123 -2.54 13.14 2.18
C ILE A 123 -2.94 12.51 0.84
N LYS A 124 -4.20 12.54 0.48
CA LYS A 124 -4.65 12.05 -0.84
C LYS A 124 -3.93 12.78 -1.97
N LYS A 125 -3.85 14.11 -1.85
CA LYS A 125 -3.15 14.91 -2.84
C LYS A 125 -1.68 14.55 -2.90
N TYR A 126 -1.03 14.38 -1.75
CA TYR A 126 0.37 14.00 -1.67
C TYR A 126 0.63 12.68 -2.41
N ILE A 127 -0.21 11.67 -2.20
CA ILE A 127 -0.06 10.38 -2.86
C ILE A 127 -0.17 10.54 -4.38
N ARG A 128 -1.13 11.32 -4.86
CA ARG A 128 -1.29 11.57 -6.30
C ARG A 128 -0.09 12.31 -6.88
N ASP A 129 0.38 13.33 -6.18
CA ASP A 129 1.51 14.13 -6.64
C ASP A 129 2.79 13.29 -6.64
N GLN A 130 2.95 12.42 -5.65
CA GLN A 130 4.06 11.50 -5.57
C GLN A 130 4.06 10.55 -6.78
N GLU A 131 2.91 10.01 -7.14
CA GLU A 131 2.80 9.16 -8.31
C GLU A 131 3.24 9.88 -9.58
N LYS A 132 2.76 11.10 -9.79
CA LYS A 132 3.12 11.89 -10.96
C LYS A 132 4.61 12.21 -10.97
N HIS A 133 5.14 12.60 -9.84
CA HIS A 133 6.55 12.90 -9.69
C HIS A 133 7.41 11.69 -10.01
N ASP A 134 7.07 10.55 -9.44
CA ASP A 134 7.83 9.31 -9.65
C ASP A 134 7.80 8.88 -11.11
N MET A 135 6.68 9.04 -11.79
CA MET A 135 6.57 8.74 -13.21
C MET A 135 7.49 9.61 -14.05
N VAL A 136 7.62 10.88 -13.69
CA VAL A 136 8.52 11.79 -14.40
C VAL A 136 9.97 11.48 -14.06
N VAL A 137 10.28 11.28 -12.80
CA VAL A 137 11.62 11.01 -12.33
C VAL A 137 12.16 9.71 -12.90
N ASP A 138 11.36 8.68 -13.00
CA ASP A 138 11.77 7.40 -13.60
C ASP A 138 12.25 7.56 -15.03
N LYS A 139 11.74 8.55 -15.75
CA LYS A 139 12.17 8.81 -17.12
C LYS A 139 13.45 9.62 -17.20
N LEU A 140 13.70 10.46 -16.22
CA LEU A 140 14.82 11.40 -16.23
C LEU A 140 15.96 10.96 -15.31
N THR A 141 15.62 10.57 -14.10
CA THR A 141 16.59 10.24 -13.06
C THR A 141 15.87 9.60 -11.90
N THR A 142 16.63 8.91 -11.04
CA THR A 142 16.09 8.31 -9.82
C THR A 142 16.32 9.15 -8.58
N VAL A 143 16.75 10.39 -8.75
CA VAL A 143 17.33 11.15 -7.64
C VAL A 143 16.29 11.55 -6.62
N GLU A 144 15.23 12.03 -6.80
CA GLU A 144 14.44 12.74 -5.80
C GLU A 144 13.42 11.88 -5.05
N TYR A 145 13.43 10.58 -5.28
CA TYR A 145 12.48 9.73 -4.59
C TYR A 145 12.87 9.56 -3.12
N SER A 146 11.93 9.89 -2.25
CA SER A 146 12.11 9.73 -0.81
C SER A 146 11.61 8.36 -0.38
N ASP A 147 12.52 7.50 0.04
CA ASP A 147 12.20 6.15 0.48
C ASP A 147 11.72 6.18 1.93
N PRO A 148 10.44 5.89 2.19
CA PRO A 148 9.92 5.95 3.55
C PRO A 148 10.54 4.91 4.48
N PHE A 149 11.12 3.84 3.94
CA PHE A 149 11.74 2.80 4.76
C PHE A 149 13.12 3.17 5.26
N LYS A 150 13.74 4.19 4.69
CA LYS A 150 15.03 4.70 5.16
C LYS A 150 14.88 5.78 6.21
N GLY A 151 13.67 6.17 6.49
CA GLY A 151 13.43 7.31 7.35
C GLY A 151 13.83 8.61 6.66
N LYS A 152 13.51 9.72 7.28
CA LYS A 152 13.95 11.02 6.76
C LYS A 152 15.29 11.35 7.33
N VAL A 153 16.24 11.53 6.46
CA VAL A 153 17.51 12.14 6.83
C VAL A 153 17.24 13.62 6.94
N LYS A 154 17.48 14.16 8.08
CA LYS A 154 17.31 15.58 8.29
C LYS A 154 18.61 16.32 8.07
#